data_9b69cb4da2f0ad45f7ebfbe9c55d1e98
#
_entry.id   9b69cb4da2f0ad45f7ebfbe9c55d1e98
#
_cell.length_a   1.000
_cell.length_b   1.000
_cell.length_c   1.000
_cell.angle_alpha   90.00
_cell.angle_beta   90.00
_cell.angle_gamma   90.00
#
_symmetry.space_group_name_H-M   'P 1'
#
loop_
_entity.id
_entity.type
_entity.pdbx_description
1 polymer ?
#
loop_
_entity_poly.entity_id
_entity_poly.type
_entity_poly.pdbx_seq_one_letter_code
_entity_poly.pdbx_strand_id
1 'polypeptide(L)'
;TRTYPVNGKFTDRQRAVYEVVLRANKEVAAQAKPGMTTRELNEVCKKVLAQGCMELGLITDEQGLGQYYMHGVSHHLGIDVHDVTADGVKLMPGSVISDEPGLYIDEWEIGIRIEDDLLITEDGCKVLSASIIKEPEEIEAFMAAHK
;
A
#
# COMPACT_ATOMS: atom_id res chain seq x y z
N THR A 1 4.88 -2.95 7.00
CA THR A 1 3.83 -2.38 7.89
C THR A 1 2.54 -3.15 7.77
N ARG A 2 1.89 -3.37 8.89
CA ARG A 2 0.52 -3.92 8.96
C ARG A 2 -0.32 -3.06 9.89
N THR A 3 -1.60 -2.92 9.58
CA THR A 3 -2.59 -2.25 10.43
C THR A 3 -3.58 -3.28 10.95
N TYR A 4 -3.77 -3.34 12.26
CA TYR A 4 -4.66 -4.29 12.93
C TYR A 4 -5.72 -3.55 13.76
N PRO A 5 -6.97 -4.06 13.83
CA PRO A 5 -7.98 -3.49 14.72
C PRO A 5 -7.65 -3.85 16.18
N VAL A 6 -7.55 -2.86 17.07
CA VAL A 6 -7.13 -3.05 18.47
C VAL A 6 -8.00 -4.07 19.22
N ASN A 7 -9.29 -4.10 18.94
CA ASN A 7 -10.25 -5.02 19.57
C ASN A 7 -10.37 -6.39 18.86
N GLY A 8 -9.56 -6.61 17.82
CA GLY A 8 -9.52 -7.87 17.07
C GLY A 8 -10.57 -8.01 15.98
N LYS A 9 -11.35 -6.96 15.69
CA LYS A 9 -12.36 -6.97 14.63
C LYS A 9 -12.49 -5.59 13.98
N PHE A 10 -12.48 -5.53 12.66
CA PHE A 10 -12.73 -4.30 11.93
C PHE A 10 -14.21 -3.88 12.07
N THR A 11 -14.46 -2.59 12.27
CA THR A 11 -15.78 -2.03 11.97
C THR A 11 -16.01 -1.99 10.46
N ASP A 12 -17.26 -1.86 10.03
CA ASP A 12 -17.58 -1.80 8.59
C ASP A 12 -16.80 -0.68 7.88
N ARG A 13 -16.66 0.48 8.52
CA ARG A 13 -15.90 1.61 7.98
C ARG A 13 -14.40 1.34 7.93
N GLN A 14 -13.82 0.80 8.98
CA GLN A 14 -12.40 0.42 9.00
C GLN A 14 -12.10 -0.64 7.94
N ARG A 15 -12.96 -1.64 7.79
CA ARG A 15 -12.83 -2.68 6.77
C ARG A 15 -12.89 -2.08 5.36
N ALA A 16 -13.84 -1.21 5.10
CA ALA A 16 -13.98 -0.59 3.79
C ALA A 16 -12.72 0.22 3.39
N VAL A 17 -12.15 1.02 4.31
CA VAL A 17 -10.88 1.72 4.06
C VAL A 17 -9.72 0.75 3.90
N TYR A 18 -9.65 -0.29 4.76
CA TYR A 18 -8.59 -1.30 4.70
C TYR A 18 -8.56 -2.01 3.35
N GLU A 19 -9.72 -2.41 2.84
CA GLU A 19 -9.85 -3.11 1.55
C GLU A 19 -9.42 -2.24 0.36
N VAL A 20 -9.64 -0.92 0.42
CA VAL A 20 -9.12 0.02 -0.59
C VAL A 20 -7.60 0.04 -0.57
N VAL A 21 -6.98 0.17 0.61
CA VAL A 21 -5.52 0.19 0.76
C VAL A 21 -4.91 -1.16 0.35
N LEU A 22 -5.53 -2.28 0.74
CA LEU A 22 -5.10 -3.62 0.36
C LEU A 22 -5.16 -3.84 -1.16
N ARG A 23 -6.22 -3.35 -1.81
CA ARG A 23 -6.36 -3.38 -3.27
C ARG A 23 -5.23 -2.60 -3.95
N ALA A 24 -4.89 -1.42 -3.43
CA ALA A 24 -3.78 -0.63 -3.96
C ALA A 24 -2.43 -1.34 -3.80
N ASN A 25 -2.14 -1.92 -2.63
CA ASN A 25 -0.93 -2.71 -2.38
C ASN A 25 -0.82 -3.91 -3.36
N LYS A 26 -1.90 -4.66 -3.54
CA LYS A 26 -1.92 -5.80 -4.49
C LYS A 26 -1.71 -5.34 -5.94
N GLU A 27 -2.30 -4.22 -6.34
CA GLU A 27 -2.20 -3.71 -7.71
C GLU A 27 -0.79 -3.18 -8.02
N VAL A 28 -0.16 -2.48 -7.08
CA VAL A 28 1.24 -2.02 -7.22
C VAL A 28 2.17 -3.22 -7.37
N ALA A 29 2.06 -4.22 -6.51
CA ALA A 29 2.87 -5.45 -6.61
C ALA A 29 2.64 -6.19 -7.93
N ALA A 30 1.39 -6.25 -8.43
CA ALA A 30 1.05 -6.92 -9.68
C ALA A 30 1.66 -6.23 -10.91
N GLN A 31 1.86 -4.91 -10.85
CA GLN A 31 2.41 -4.14 -11.96
C GLN A 31 3.92 -3.89 -11.88
N ALA A 32 4.51 -4.02 -10.68
CA ALA A 32 5.94 -3.75 -10.46
C ALA A 32 6.83 -4.69 -11.29
N LYS A 33 7.69 -4.10 -12.14
CA LYS A 33 8.58 -4.83 -13.04
C LYS A 33 9.78 -4.00 -13.46
N PRO A 34 10.83 -4.61 -14.04
CA PRO A 34 11.97 -3.88 -14.59
C PRO A 34 11.55 -2.80 -15.60
N GLY A 35 12.27 -1.69 -15.58
CA GLY A 35 12.06 -0.55 -16.49
C GLY A 35 11.02 0.47 -16.01
N MET A 36 10.21 0.15 -15.02
CA MET A 36 9.35 1.12 -14.33
C MET A 36 10.16 1.98 -13.36
N THR A 37 9.62 3.12 -13.00
CA THR A 37 10.10 4.00 -11.94
C THR A 37 9.17 3.93 -10.72
N THR A 38 9.63 4.31 -9.53
CA THR A 38 8.77 4.44 -8.34
C THR A 38 7.65 5.47 -8.55
N ARG A 39 7.88 6.50 -9.39
CA ARG A 39 6.85 7.47 -9.78
C ARG A 39 5.71 6.80 -10.57
N GLU A 40 6.03 5.94 -11.54
CA GLU A 40 5.00 5.21 -12.31
C GLU A 40 4.20 4.26 -11.42
N LEU A 41 4.84 3.58 -10.45
CA LEU A 41 4.13 2.79 -9.44
C LEU A 41 3.23 3.66 -8.55
N ASN A 42 3.68 4.86 -8.19
CA ASN A 42 2.85 5.80 -7.44
C ASN A 42 1.60 6.23 -8.21
N GLU A 43 1.67 6.40 -9.54
CA GLU A 43 0.48 6.69 -10.33
C GLU A 43 -0.50 5.49 -10.40
N VAL A 44 0.00 4.25 -10.41
CA VAL A 44 -0.83 3.05 -10.24
C VAL A 44 -1.58 3.09 -8.90
N CYS A 45 -0.84 3.32 -7.81
CA CYS A 45 -1.40 3.43 -6.46
C CYS A 45 -2.49 4.51 -6.37
N LYS A 46 -2.19 5.73 -6.82
CA LYS A 46 -3.12 6.87 -6.78
C LYS A 46 -4.44 6.57 -7.49
N LYS A 47 -4.41 5.92 -8.65
CA LYS A 47 -5.64 5.56 -9.39
C LYS A 47 -6.53 4.65 -8.55
N VAL A 48 -5.96 3.63 -7.92
CA VAL A 48 -6.73 2.70 -7.08
C VAL A 48 -7.27 3.39 -5.83
N LEU A 49 -6.42 4.18 -5.15
CA LEU A 49 -6.83 4.91 -3.95
C LEU A 49 -7.92 5.96 -4.26
N ALA A 50 -7.78 6.72 -5.36
CA ALA A 50 -8.76 7.72 -5.77
C ALA A 50 -10.11 7.06 -6.09
N GLN A 51 -10.10 5.96 -6.86
CA GLN A 51 -11.31 5.20 -7.13
C GLN A 51 -11.98 4.72 -5.84
N GLY A 52 -11.21 4.16 -4.91
CA GLY A 52 -11.72 3.73 -3.61
C GLY A 52 -12.27 4.88 -2.76
N CYS A 53 -11.60 6.03 -2.74
CA CYS A 53 -12.09 7.21 -2.03
C CYS A 53 -13.40 7.75 -2.63
N MET A 54 -13.58 7.66 -3.96
CA MET A 54 -14.86 8.01 -4.60
C MET A 54 -15.95 6.99 -4.22
N GLU A 55 -15.65 5.69 -4.21
CA GLU A 55 -16.57 4.63 -3.76
C GLU A 55 -17.04 4.83 -2.31
N LEU A 56 -16.13 5.33 -1.45
CA LEU A 56 -16.40 5.65 -0.04
C LEU A 56 -17.12 7.01 0.15
N GLY A 57 -17.29 7.80 -0.91
CA GLY A 57 -17.90 9.12 -0.85
C GLY A 57 -17.02 10.20 -0.19
N LEU A 58 -15.71 9.97 -0.11
CA LEU A 58 -14.75 10.91 0.47
C LEU A 58 -14.36 12.04 -0.50
N ILE A 59 -14.28 11.72 -1.78
CA ILE A 59 -13.92 12.66 -2.85
C ILE A 59 -14.88 12.52 -4.02
N THR A 60 -14.99 13.55 -4.84
CA THR A 60 -15.82 13.56 -6.06
C THR A 60 -15.01 13.33 -7.33
N ASP A 61 -13.70 13.55 -7.27
CA ASP A 61 -12.76 13.36 -8.38
C ASP A 61 -11.36 13.04 -7.85
N GLU A 62 -10.45 12.64 -8.74
CA GLU A 62 -9.08 12.24 -8.39
C GLU A 62 -8.24 13.35 -7.74
N GLN A 63 -8.58 14.63 -7.96
CA GLN A 63 -7.81 15.77 -7.42
C GLN A 63 -7.96 15.87 -5.91
N GLY A 64 -9.07 15.38 -5.36
CA GLY A 64 -9.32 15.32 -3.92
C GLY A 64 -8.44 14.33 -3.16
N LEU A 65 -7.78 13.39 -3.85
CA LEU A 65 -6.99 12.32 -3.19
C LEU A 65 -5.88 12.88 -2.28
N GLY A 66 -5.27 14.00 -2.64
CA GLY A 66 -4.17 14.61 -1.86
C GLY A 66 -4.54 14.97 -0.41
N GLN A 67 -5.83 15.05 -0.09
CA GLN A 67 -6.32 15.24 1.28
C GLN A 67 -6.10 14.00 2.15
N TYR A 68 -6.13 12.80 1.57
CA TYR A 68 -6.10 11.52 2.27
C TYR A 68 -4.85 10.68 2.00
N TYR A 69 -4.06 11.05 0.99
CA TYR A 69 -2.82 10.38 0.61
C TYR A 69 -1.73 11.42 0.29
N MET A 70 -0.78 11.58 1.21
CA MET A 70 0.20 12.67 1.17
C MET A 70 1.64 12.21 1.00
N HIS A 71 1.90 10.94 0.68
CA HIS A 71 3.26 10.41 0.46
C HIS A 71 3.37 9.57 -0.82
N GLY A 72 4.56 9.13 -1.17
CA GLY A 72 4.78 8.21 -2.28
C GLY A 72 4.48 6.76 -1.87
N VAL A 73 4.18 5.90 -2.84
CA VAL A 73 3.92 4.48 -2.57
C VAL A 73 5.18 3.67 -2.35
N SER A 74 6.35 4.19 -2.76
CA SER A 74 7.57 3.38 -2.82
C SER A 74 8.83 4.22 -2.69
N HIS A 75 9.80 3.66 -2.00
CA HIS A 75 11.19 4.11 -1.99
C HIS A 75 12.13 2.92 -2.08
N HIS A 76 13.38 3.15 -2.47
CA HIS A 76 14.41 2.12 -2.44
C HIS A 76 14.80 1.78 -0.99
N LEU A 77 15.15 0.53 -0.76
CA LEU A 77 15.69 0.00 0.49
C LEU A 77 17.18 -0.29 0.29
N GLY A 78 18.01 0.14 1.23
CA GLY A 78 19.45 -0.04 1.17
C GLY A 78 20.13 0.19 2.52
N ILE A 79 21.20 1.00 2.56
CA ILE A 79 21.88 1.36 3.80
C ILE A 79 20.97 2.22 4.66
N ASP A 80 20.29 3.19 4.04
CA ASP A 80 19.27 3.99 4.68
C ASP A 80 17.87 3.42 4.42
N VAL A 81 16.96 3.66 5.37
CA VAL A 81 15.55 3.24 5.26
C VAL A 81 14.89 3.85 4.03
N HIS A 82 15.10 5.14 3.79
CA HIS A 82 14.80 5.81 2.53
C HIS A 82 16.14 5.98 1.78
N ASP A 83 16.55 4.92 1.07
CA ASP A 83 17.84 4.92 0.43
C ASP A 83 17.92 5.92 -0.72
N VAL A 84 19.10 6.52 -0.89
CA VAL A 84 19.31 7.58 -1.87
C VAL A 84 19.17 7.04 -3.30
N THR A 85 18.31 7.66 -4.08
CA THR A 85 18.19 7.39 -5.51
C THR A 85 17.93 8.67 -6.29
N ALA A 86 18.42 8.77 -7.52
CA ALA A 86 18.12 9.90 -8.37
C ALA A 86 16.70 9.80 -8.94
N ASP A 87 16.10 10.95 -9.23
CA ASP A 87 14.78 10.99 -9.85
C ASP A 87 14.78 10.28 -11.21
N GLY A 88 13.73 9.49 -11.45
CA GLY A 88 13.53 8.79 -12.71
C GLY A 88 14.41 7.56 -12.92
N VAL A 89 15.14 7.11 -11.90
CA VAL A 89 15.87 5.84 -11.97
C VAL A 89 14.89 4.69 -12.20
N LYS A 90 15.22 3.87 -13.20
CA LYS A 90 14.42 2.71 -13.55
C LYS A 90 14.77 1.53 -12.63
N LEU A 91 13.75 0.84 -12.19
CA LEU A 91 13.88 -0.41 -11.46
C LEU A 91 14.57 -1.45 -12.34
N MET A 92 15.49 -2.19 -11.76
CA MET A 92 16.23 -3.27 -12.41
C MET A 92 16.04 -4.56 -11.63
N PRO A 93 16.24 -5.72 -12.26
CA PRO A 93 16.33 -6.99 -11.50
C PRO A 93 17.33 -6.87 -10.36
N GLY A 94 16.93 -7.29 -9.15
CA GLY A 94 17.71 -7.13 -7.92
C GLY A 94 17.40 -5.85 -7.13
N SER A 95 16.70 -4.86 -7.68
CA SER A 95 16.20 -3.71 -6.89
C SER A 95 15.23 -4.20 -5.82
N VAL A 96 15.37 -3.67 -4.59
CA VAL A 96 14.40 -3.85 -3.51
C VAL A 96 13.76 -2.52 -3.18
N ILE A 97 12.44 -2.49 -3.15
CA ILE A 97 11.64 -1.29 -2.91
C ILE A 97 10.51 -1.57 -1.93
N SER A 98 10.01 -0.53 -1.23
CA SER A 98 8.76 -0.60 -0.48
C SER A 98 7.55 -0.57 -1.44
N ASP A 99 6.43 -1.07 -0.97
CA ASP A 99 5.08 -0.91 -1.54
C ASP A 99 4.14 -0.60 -0.37
N GLU A 100 3.91 0.69 -0.11
CA GLU A 100 3.33 1.19 1.13
C GLU A 100 2.14 2.14 0.94
N PRO A 101 1.11 1.76 0.19
CA PRO A 101 -0.09 2.59 0.10
C PRO A 101 -0.74 2.81 1.46
N GLY A 102 -1.35 3.98 1.64
CA GLY A 102 -2.08 4.32 2.86
C GLY A 102 -3.20 5.31 2.61
N LEU A 103 -4.17 5.35 3.50
CA LEU A 103 -5.22 6.37 3.57
C LEU A 103 -5.32 6.88 5.01
N TYR A 104 -5.38 8.20 5.15
CA TYR A 104 -5.41 8.89 6.44
C TYR A 104 -6.61 9.86 6.44
N ILE A 105 -7.66 9.48 7.17
CA ILE A 105 -8.98 10.12 7.11
C ILE A 105 -9.28 10.70 8.49
N ASP A 106 -8.93 11.96 8.70
CA ASP A 106 -9.03 12.64 10.00
C ASP A 106 -10.48 12.69 10.50
N GLU A 107 -11.44 12.98 9.64
CA GLU A 107 -12.86 13.05 9.99
C GLU A 107 -13.47 11.71 10.43
N TRP A 108 -12.79 10.60 10.14
CA TRP A 108 -13.18 9.26 10.60
C TRP A 108 -12.27 8.70 11.69
N GLU A 109 -11.19 9.42 12.03
CA GLU A 109 -10.14 8.96 12.94
C GLU A 109 -9.54 7.62 12.51
N ILE A 110 -9.36 7.43 11.20
CA ILE A 110 -8.84 6.21 10.57
C ILE A 110 -7.56 6.52 9.81
N GLY A 111 -6.46 5.85 10.17
CA GLY A 111 -5.23 5.80 9.40
C GLY A 111 -4.87 4.34 9.12
N ILE A 112 -4.75 3.97 7.86
CA ILE A 112 -4.39 2.60 7.43
C ILE A 112 -3.26 2.66 6.44
N ARG A 113 -2.19 1.90 6.72
CA ARG A 113 -1.09 1.62 5.78
C ARG A 113 -0.80 0.12 5.76
N ILE A 114 -0.60 -0.42 4.59
CA ILE A 114 -0.14 -1.79 4.36
C ILE A 114 1.13 -1.67 3.54
N GLU A 115 2.21 -2.28 4.02
CA GLU A 115 3.51 -2.19 3.38
C GLU A 115 4.15 -3.55 3.23
N ASP A 116 4.61 -3.82 2.05
CA ASP A 116 5.43 -4.97 1.69
C ASP A 116 6.76 -4.52 1.10
N ASP A 117 7.77 -5.39 1.17
CA ASP A 117 9.02 -5.24 0.44
C ASP A 117 8.94 -6.03 -0.87
N LEU A 118 9.24 -5.39 -1.99
CA LEU A 118 9.24 -5.99 -3.31
C LEU A 118 10.67 -6.15 -3.82
N LEU A 119 11.08 -7.39 -4.14
CA LEU A 119 12.27 -7.68 -4.93
C LEU A 119 11.89 -7.71 -6.41
N ILE A 120 12.44 -6.82 -7.21
CA ILE A 120 12.25 -6.81 -8.66
C ILE A 120 12.99 -7.99 -9.28
N THR A 121 12.27 -8.80 -10.07
CA THR A 121 12.79 -9.97 -10.80
C THR A 121 13.04 -9.63 -12.27
N GLU A 122 13.37 -10.60 -13.11
CA GLU A 122 13.59 -10.39 -14.54
C GLU A 122 12.34 -9.95 -15.31
N ASP A 123 11.15 -10.33 -14.83
CA ASP A 123 9.87 -10.17 -15.52
C ASP A 123 8.74 -9.56 -14.66
N GLY A 124 9.01 -9.29 -13.38
CA GLY A 124 7.99 -8.78 -12.44
C GLY A 124 8.59 -8.44 -11.09
N CYS A 125 7.93 -8.87 -10.02
CA CYS A 125 8.45 -8.75 -8.66
C CYS A 125 8.09 -9.96 -7.79
N LYS A 126 8.83 -10.12 -6.70
CA LYS A 126 8.54 -11.06 -5.61
C LYS A 126 8.27 -10.28 -4.33
N VAL A 127 7.13 -10.50 -3.70
CA VAL A 127 6.79 -9.95 -2.38
C VAL A 127 7.60 -10.71 -1.33
N LEU A 128 8.56 -10.05 -0.67
CA LEU A 128 9.44 -10.67 0.33
C LEU A 128 8.70 -10.94 1.64
N SER A 129 7.73 -10.10 1.99
CA SER A 129 6.90 -10.18 3.19
C SER A 129 5.58 -10.97 2.99
N ALA A 130 5.47 -11.79 1.93
CA ALA A 130 4.25 -12.52 1.58
C ALA A 130 3.71 -13.46 2.68
N SER A 131 4.57 -13.92 3.61
CA SER A 131 4.16 -14.77 4.73
C SER A 131 3.46 -14.03 5.87
N ILE A 132 3.48 -12.69 5.87
CA ILE A 132 2.85 -11.87 6.90
C ILE A 132 1.40 -11.61 6.48
N ILE A 133 0.45 -12.09 7.28
CA ILE A 133 -0.99 -11.96 6.99
C ILE A 133 -1.38 -10.51 6.75
N LYS A 134 -2.25 -10.30 5.76
CA LYS A 134 -2.81 -8.99 5.41
C LYS A 134 -4.27 -9.04 4.91
N GLU A 135 -4.85 -10.22 4.74
CA GLU A 135 -6.27 -10.34 4.43
C GLU A 135 -7.07 -10.06 5.72
N PRO A 136 -8.14 -9.24 5.64
CA PRO A 136 -8.93 -8.89 6.85
C PRO A 136 -9.44 -10.11 7.62
N GLU A 137 -9.87 -11.14 6.92
CA GLU A 137 -10.39 -12.39 7.53
C GLU A 137 -9.30 -13.14 8.28
N GLU A 138 -8.08 -13.21 7.74
CA GLU A 138 -6.94 -13.86 8.38
C GLU A 138 -6.52 -13.09 9.64
N ILE A 139 -6.52 -11.76 9.59
CA ILE A 139 -6.21 -10.90 10.73
C ILE A 139 -7.23 -11.11 11.84
N GLU A 140 -8.53 -11.05 11.54
CA GLU A 140 -9.60 -11.25 12.53
C GLU A 140 -9.54 -12.65 13.14
N ALA A 141 -9.30 -13.68 12.32
CA ALA A 141 -9.14 -15.06 12.79
C ALA A 141 -7.92 -15.23 13.70
N PHE A 142 -6.78 -14.66 13.31
CA PHE A 142 -5.55 -14.69 14.11
C PHE A 142 -5.76 -14.01 15.46
N MET A 143 -6.33 -12.81 15.47
CA MET A 143 -6.58 -12.06 16.71
C MET A 143 -7.61 -12.74 17.61
N ALA A 144 -8.61 -13.40 17.03
CA ALA A 144 -9.60 -14.18 17.83
C ALA A 144 -8.98 -15.39 18.52
N ALA A 145 -8.00 -16.04 17.86
CA ALA A 145 -7.31 -17.21 18.39
C ALA A 145 -6.27 -16.90 19.49
N HIS A 146 -5.87 -15.62 19.64
CA HIS A 146 -4.80 -15.18 20.55
C HIS A 146 -5.28 -14.15 21.59
N LYS A 147 -6.56 -14.18 21.94
CA LYS A 147 -7.17 -13.36 23.01
C LYS A 147 -6.86 -13.88 24.40
#